data_c7853dc1b2b9aa799f56a8152bc65513
#
_entry.id   c7853dc1b2b9aa799f56a8152bc65513
#
_cell.length_a   1.000
_cell.length_b   1.000
_cell.length_c   1.000
_cell.angle_alpha   90.00
_cell.angle_beta   90.00
_cell.angle_gamma   90.00
#
_symmetry.space_group_name_H-M   'P 1'
#
loop_
_entity.id
_entity.type
_entity.pdbx_description
1 polymer ?
#
loop_
_entity_poly.entity_id
_entity_poly.type
_entity_poly.pdbx_seq_one_letter_code
_entity_poly.pdbx_strand_id
1 'polypeptide(L)'
;MLGTVITVSLSNVTRMGNITKMAFHFGRFIAAWRMGAAMIAIAGMALAEPQHGIAMYGDPALPPDFVSLPYANPDAPKGGRIVTSEVGGFDSLNPFILKGSVSWQLRYFVGESLMARSLDEPFTLYGLLAESVETSPDRDWVEFTLRPEARFSDGSPVTVADVIWSFETLGTIGHPRYLGFWSRVASIAQTGDRSVRLTFNVADRELALLAGLRPILKKAQWDGVDFAQSTLDVVPITSAPYVIDDFEAGRFISLRRNPDYWGANVPFQRGLHNFDEVRIEFFGDETAAFEAFKTLEVTTNREFNVARWEGQYDFPAVQNGDVTLSVLGHERPSGMTGFVMNTRRAQFADW
;
A
#
# COMPACT_ATOMS: atom_id res chain seq x y z
N MET A 1 -22.14 -25.84 -20.99
CA MET A 1 -22.50 -27.26 -21.11
C MET A 1 -21.60 -28.07 -20.21
N LEU A 2 -22.27 -28.93 -19.42
CA LEU A 2 -21.75 -30.01 -18.58
C LEU A 2 -21.09 -29.62 -17.24
N GLY A 3 -21.99 -29.61 -16.23
CA GLY A 3 -21.64 -29.75 -14.81
C GLY A 3 -21.39 -31.23 -14.50
N THR A 4 -20.53 -31.45 -13.51
CA THR A 4 -20.36 -32.75 -12.87
C THR A 4 -20.76 -32.62 -11.42
N VAL A 5 -21.88 -33.24 -11.06
CA VAL A 5 -22.40 -33.44 -9.72
C VAL A 5 -21.78 -34.74 -9.19
N ILE A 6 -21.14 -34.70 -8.04
CA ILE A 6 -20.73 -35.92 -7.33
C ILE A 6 -21.66 -36.10 -6.14
N THR A 7 -22.49 -37.15 -6.21
CA THR A 7 -23.35 -37.63 -5.14
C THR A 7 -22.63 -38.74 -4.39
N VAL A 8 -22.47 -38.60 -3.05
CA VAL A 8 -22.01 -39.68 -2.18
C VAL A 8 -23.21 -40.28 -1.47
N SER A 9 -23.44 -41.55 -1.73
CA SER A 9 -24.50 -42.40 -1.16
C SER A 9 -24.01 -43.05 0.13
N LEU A 10 -24.78 -42.91 1.19
CA LEU A 10 -24.65 -43.69 2.41
C LEU A 10 -25.49 -44.96 2.28
N SER A 11 -24.88 -46.12 2.36
CA SER A 11 -25.59 -47.38 2.52
C SER A 11 -25.36 -48.00 3.88
N ASN A 12 -26.52 -48.28 4.53
CA ASN A 12 -26.70 -48.98 5.79
C ASN A 12 -26.11 -50.39 5.78
N VAL A 13 -25.54 -50.82 6.89
CA VAL A 13 -25.61 -52.23 7.28
C VAL A 13 -25.91 -52.33 8.79
N THR A 14 -27.11 -52.79 9.04
CA THR A 14 -27.60 -53.28 10.35
C THR A 14 -27.18 -54.74 10.50
N ARG A 15 -26.60 -55.12 11.62
CA ARG A 15 -26.77 -56.48 12.16
C ARG A 15 -26.73 -56.51 13.70
N MET A 16 -27.82 -57.03 14.24
CA MET A 16 -28.05 -57.41 15.63
C MET A 16 -27.20 -58.61 16.06
N GLY A 17 -26.89 -58.69 17.33
CA GLY A 17 -26.52 -59.95 17.95
C GLY A 17 -25.91 -59.86 19.33
N ASN A 18 -26.77 -60.13 20.30
CA ASN A 18 -26.59 -60.83 21.58
C ASN A 18 -25.99 -60.12 22.82
N ILE A 19 -26.91 -60.01 23.77
CA ILE A 19 -26.76 -59.77 25.19
C ILE A 19 -26.18 -61.03 25.88
N THR A 20 -25.12 -60.89 26.67
CA THR A 20 -24.96 -61.72 27.86
C THR A 20 -24.09 -61.03 28.92
N LYS A 21 -24.63 -60.89 30.09
CA LYS A 21 -24.18 -60.47 31.39
C LYS A 21 -22.68 -60.62 31.71
N MET A 22 -22.08 -59.58 32.31
CA MET A 22 -21.37 -59.75 33.59
C MET A 22 -21.21 -58.41 34.31
N ALA A 23 -21.74 -58.40 35.54
CA ALA A 23 -21.53 -57.32 36.49
C ALA A 23 -20.17 -57.49 37.18
N PHE A 24 -19.75 -56.41 37.86
CA PHE A 24 -18.56 -56.17 38.68
C PHE A 24 -17.40 -55.48 38.03
N HIS A 25 -17.32 -54.18 38.27
CA HIS A 25 -16.24 -53.42 38.93
C HIS A 25 -16.53 -51.91 38.83
N PHE A 26 -17.45 -51.47 39.63
CA PHE A 26 -17.58 -50.03 39.94
C PHE A 26 -16.52 -49.74 41.04
N GLY A 27 -15.51 -48.95 40.68
CA GLY A 27 -14.62 -48.53 41.76
C GLY A 27 -13.29 -47.87 41.38
N ARG A 28 -12.91 -47.75 40.10
CA ARG A 28 -11.57 -47.18 39.76
C ARG A 28 -11.53 -46.22 38.58
N PHE A 29 -12.65 -45.70 38.09
CA PHE A 29 -12.70 -44.83 36.93
C PHE A 29 -12.93 -43.33 37.22
N ILE A 30 -13.01 -42.91 38.50
CA ILE A 30 -13.27 -41.49 38.84
C ILE A 30 -12.00 -40.66 38.99
N ALA A 31 -10.82 -41.26 39.11
CA ALA A 31 -9.55 -40.53 39.24
C ALA A 31 -8.90 -40.12 37.92
N ALA A 32 -9.23 -40.75 36.78
CA ALA A 32 -8.63 -40.44 35.47
C ALA A 32 -9.35 -39.30 34.73
N TRP A 33 -10.59 -38.95 35.10
CA TRP A 33 -11.34 -37.86 34.43
C TRP A 33 -11.06 -36.46 35.00
N ARG A 34 -10.39 -36.36 36.15
CA ARG A 34 -10.01 -35.03 36.69
C ARG A 34 -8.65 -34.51 36.23
N MET A 35 -7.80 -35.32 35.60
CA MET A 35 -6.56 -34.89 34.99
C MET A 35 -6.69 -34.56 33.46
N GLY A 36 -7.75 -35.07 32.82
CA GLY A 36 -8.03 -34.74 31.39
C GLY A 36 -8.71 -33.40 31.18
N ALA A 37 -9.41 -32.86 32.19
CA ALA A 37 -10.12 -31.59 32.08
C ALA A 37 -9.23 -30.34 32.34
N ALA A 38 -8.04 -30.53 32.89
CA ALA A 38 -7.09 -29.42 33.14
C ALA A 38 -6.13 -29.15 31.96
N MET A 39 -6.13 -30.00 30.94
CA MET A 39 -5.29 -29.80 29.73
C MET A 39 -6.02 -29.22 28.53
N ILE A 40 -7.32 -28.93 28.63
CA ILE A 40 -8.12 -28.35 27.54
C ILE A 40 -8.34 -26.83 27.72
N ALA A 41 -7.87 -26.23 28.79
CA ALA A 41 -8.03 -24.81 29.08
C ALA A 41 -6.78 -23.95 28.72
N ILE A 42 -5.78 -24.53 28.03
CA ILE A 42 -4.75 -23.81 27.31
C ILE A 42 -5.04 -23.96 25.79
N ALA A 43 -6.30 -23.79 25.44
CA ALA A 43 -6.66 -23.42 24.06
C ALA A 43 -6.18 -21.97 23.86
N GLY A 44 -5.04 -21.86 23.24
CA GLY A 44 -4.26 -20.68 23.00
C GLY A 44 -5.07 -19.41 22.90
N MET A 45 -4.80 -18.44 23.72
CA MET A 45 -4.62 -17.11 23.22
C MET A 45 -3.56 -17.27 22.14
N ALA A 46 -3.97 -17.37 20.89
CA ALA A 46 -3.07 -17.16 19.75
C ALA A 46 -2.59 -15.72 19.93
N LEU A 47 -1.43 -15.57 20.56
CA LEU A 47 -0.74 -14.30 20.54
C LEU A 47 -0.57 -14.01 19.06
N ALA A 48 -1.08 -12.89 18.62
CA ALA A 48 -0.80 -12.41 17.28
C ALA A 48 0.72 -12.31 17.19
N GLU A 49 1.31 -12.93 16.16
CA GLU A 49 2.75 -12.91 15.95
C GLU A 49 3.07 -11.84 14.91
N PRO A 50 4.16 -11.08 15.10
CA PRO A 50 4.62 -10.14 14.11
C PRO A 50 4.87 -10.81 12.76
N GLN A 51 4.26 -10.28 11.70
CA GLN A 51 4.35 -10.79 10.34
C GLN A 51 5.08 -9.78 9.44
N HIS A 52 5.78 -10.26 8.41
CA HIS A 52 6.48 -9.44 7.42
C HIS A 52 5.53 -8.76 6.42
N GLY A 53 4.27 -9.17 6.38
CA GLY A 53 3.23 -8.68 5.48
C GLY A 53 1.84 -8.96 5.99
N ILE A 54 0.84 -8.36 5.39
CA ILE A 54 -0.57 -8.54 5.69
C ILE A 54 -1.41 -8.60 4.41
N ALA A 55 -2.26 -9.60 4.30
CA ALA A 55 -3.26 -9.70 3.25
C ALA A 55 -4.68 -9.46 3.80
N MET A 56 -5.58 -8.91 3.02
CA MET A 56 -6.99 -8.77 3.42
C MET A 56 -7.64 -10.13 3.59
N TYR A 57 -7.28 -11.11 2.75
CA TYR A 57 -7.78 -12.48 2.74
C TYR A 57 -6.60 -13.44 2.62
N GLY A 58 -6.55 -14.46 3.48
CA GLY A 58 -5.46 -15.43 3.51
C GLY A 58 -4.14 -14.83 4.02
N ASP A 59 -3.05 -15.41 3.59
CA ASP A 59 -1.69 -15.02 3.94
C ASP A 59 -0.97 -14.36 2.74
N PRO A 60 0.02 -13.50 2.97
CA PRO A 60 0.91 -13.01 1.92
C PRO A 60 1.60 -14.15 1.17
N ALA A 61 1.67 -14.07 -0.16
CA ALA A 61 2.23 -15.15 -0.98
C ALA A 61 3.77 -15.20 -0.92
N LEU A 62 4.44 -14.06 -0.75
CA LEU A 62 5.89 -14.04 -0.62
C LEU A 62 6.30 -14.47 0.79
N PRO A 63 7.32 -15.35 0.93
CA PRO A 63 7.79 -15.80 2.23
C PRO A 63 8.54 -14.69 2.99
N PRO A 64 8.73 -14.81 4.32
CA PRO A 64 9.40 -13.77 5.12
C PRO A 64 10.83 -13.43 4.67
N ASP A 65 11.50 -14.34 4.00
CA ASP A 65 12.88 -14.21 3.52
C ASP A 65 12.97 -13.90 2.02
N PHE A 66 11.88 -13.41 1.39
CA PHE A 66 11.94 -13.01 0.00
C PHE A 66 13.01 -11.93 -0.24
N VAL A 67 13.67 -11.98 -1.39
CA VAL A 67 14.84 -11.13 -1.70
C VAL A 67 14.46 -9.88 -2.47
N SER A 68 13.49 -9.99 -3.36
CA SER A 68 12.94 -8.89 -4.17
C SER A 68 11.53 -9.24 -4.64
N LEU A 69 10.81 -8.26 -5.12
CA LEU A 69 9.49 -8.50 -5.75
C LEU A 69 9.66 -9.27 -7.06
N PRO A 70 8.73 -10.17 -7.43
CA PRO A 70 8.84 -11.00 -8.64
C PRO A 70 9.00 -10.18 -9.93
N TYR A 71 8.43 -8.98 -9.99
CA TYR A 71 8.50 -8.08 -11.14
C TYR A 71 9.68 -7.10 -11.09
N ALA A 72 10.53 -7.15 -10.06
CA ALA A 72 11.72 -6.32 -9.91
C ALA A 72 12.99 -7.12 -10.27
N ASN A 73 13.91 -6.48 -10.99
CA ASN A 73 15.23 -7.05 -11.24
C ASN A 73 16.22 -6.45 -10.22
N PRO A 74 16.69 -7.23 -9.22
CA PRO A 74 17.61 -6.74 -8.20
C PRO A 74 18.97 -6.31 -8.76
N ASP A 75 19.34 -6.82 -9.94
CA ASP A 75 20.58 -6.51 -10.63
C ASP A 75 20.40 -5.44 -11.72
N ALA A 76 19.24 -4.78 -11.78
CA ALA A 76 19.01 -3.71 -12.74
C ALA A 76 20.04 -2.58 -12.57
N PRO A 77 20.65 -2.11 -13.68
CA PRO A 77 21.61 -1.02 -13.62
C PRO A 77 20.92 0.26 -13.09
N LYS A 78 21.66 1.01 -12.29
CA LYS A 78 21.24 2.33 -11.83
C LYS A 78 21.83 3.39 -12.74
N GLY A 79 21.03 4.41 -13.08
CA GLY A 79 21.50 5.52 -13.89
C GLY A 79 20.43 6.09 -14.84
N GLY A 80 20.80 7.17 -15.52
CA GLY A 80 19.96 7.77 -16.52
C GLY A 80 18.80 8.60 -15.99
N ARG A 81 17.98 9.08 -16.93
CA ARG A 81 16.84 9.94 -16.66
C ARG A 81 15.58 9.41 -17.33
N ILE A 82 14.46 9.49 -16.61
CA ILE A 82 13.12 9.27 -17.18
C ILE A 82 12.36 10.59 -17.15
N VAL A 83 11.71 10.94 -18.25
CA VAL A 83 10.86 12.14 -18.37
C VAL A 83 9.43 11.70 -18.62
N THR A 84 8.53 12.12 -17.74
CA THR A 84 7.08 11.89 -17.84
C THR A 84 6.36 13.20 -18.14
N SER A 85 5.13 13.13 -18.62
CA SER A 85 4.29 14.30 -18.83
C SER A 85 3.08 14.33 -17.90
N GLU A 86 2.65 15.55 -17.54
CA GLU A 86 1.34 15.83 -16.97
C GLU A 86 0.68 16.99 -17.73
N VAL A 87 -0.65 16.96 -17.85
CA VAL A 87 -1.43 18.06 -18.42
C VAL A 87 -1.90 19.00 -17.32
N GLY A 88 -1.77 20.29 -17.53
CA GLY A 88 -2.09 21.34 -16.58
C GLY A 88 -0.84 21.93 -15.95
N GLY A 89 -0.84 22.13 -14.65
CA GLY A 89 0.28 22.68 -13.89
C GLY A 89 0.18 22.35 -12.42
N PHE A 90 1.13 22.84 -11.65
CA PHE A 90 1.15 22.70 -10.19
C PHE A 90 1.52 24.04 -9.53
N ASP A 91 1.05 24.26 -8.33
CA ASP A 91 1.40 25.36 -7.45
C ASP A 91 1.60 24.89 -5.98
N SER A 92 1.71 23.57 -5.79
CA SER A 92 2.01 22.97 -4.49
C SER A 92 2.93 21.77 -4.65
N LEU A 93 3.84 21.58 -3.68
CA LEU A 93 4.67 20.38 -3.51
C LEU A 93 4.17 19.47 -2.39
N ASN A 94 3.10 19.86 -1.69
CA ASN A 94 2.52 19.07 -0.62
C ASN A 94 1.28 18.29 -1.09
N PRO A 95 1.39 16.97 -1.39
CA PRO A 95 0.28 16.17 -1.89
C PRO A 95 -0.70 15.73 -0.79
N PHE A 96 -0.50 16.17 0.43
CA PHE A 96 -1.23 15.70 1.61
C PHE A 96 -2.27 16.69 2.12
N ILE A 97 -2.37 17.87 1.51
CA ILE A 97 -3.32 18.94 1.85
C ILE A 97 -4.34 19.16 0.73
N LEU A 98 -5.33 20.00 0.99
CA LEU A 98 -6.34 20.38 0.00
C LEU A 98 -5.93 21.61 -0.81
N LYS A 99 -5.09 22.49 -0.24
CA LYS A 99 -4.68 23.74 -0.87
C LYS A 99 -3.72 23.51 -2.02
N GLY A 100 -3.97 24.17 -3.12
CA GLY A 100 -3.13 24.13 -4.32
C GLY A 100 -3.42 22.93 -5.24
N SER A 101 -2.75 22.94 -6.38
CA SER A 101 -2.70 21.88 -7.36
C SER A 101 -1.34 21.19 -7.28
N VAL A 102 -1.33 19.88 -7.12
CA VAL A 102 -0.10 19.10 -6.96
C VAL A 102 -0.02 18.04 -8.06
N SER A 103 1.18 17.78 -8.57
CA SER A 103 1.43 16.63 -9.44
C SER A 103 0.90 15.35 -8.77
N TRP A 104 0.06 14.59 -9.50
CA TRP A 104 -0.46 13.32 -8.99
C TRP A 104 0.65 12.28 -8.79
N GLN A 105 1.76 12.41 -9.54
CA GLN A 105 2.92 11.53 -9.45
C GLN A 105 3.73 11.79 -8.16
N LEU A 106 3.76 13.03 -7.69
CA LEU A 106 4.62 13.43 -6.58
C LEU A 106 4.40 12.59 -5.31
N ARG A 107 3.15 12.24 -5.00
CA ARG A 107 2.83 11.39 -3.84
C ARG A 107 3.44 9.98 -3.87
N TYR A 108 3.82 9.49 -5.05
CA TYR A 108 4.45 8.17 -5.19
C TYR A 108 5.98 8.24 -5.05
N PHE A 109 6.55 9.41 -5.28
CA PHE A 109 8.00 9.59 -5.23
C PHE A 109 8.49 10.22 -3.92
N VAL A 110 7.65 11.00 -3.22
CA VAL A 110 8.06 11.77 -2.05
C VAL A 110 7.36 11.33 -0.76
N GLY A 111 6.73 10.18 -0.73
CA GLY A 111 6.07 9.68 0.47
C GLY A 111 6.18 8.19 0.60
N GLU A 112 6.73 7.72 1.72
CA GLU A 112 6.65 6.32 2.10
C GLU A 112 5.66 6.12 3.23
N SER A 113 5.19 4.90 3.34
CA SER A 113 4.25 4.44 4.35
C SER A 113 4.85 3.30 5.18
N LEU A 114 4.17 2.90 6.23
CA LEU A 114 4.62 1.80 7.10
C LEU A 114 4.79 0.50 6.31
N MET A 115 3.87 0.25 5.38
CA MET A 115 3.89 -0.90 4.49
C MET A 115 3.67 -0.46 3.04
N ALA A 116 4.03 -1.30 2.07
CA ALA A 116 3.88 -1.04 0.65
C ALA A 116 3.03 -2.13 -0.02
N ARG A 117 2.28 -1.72 -1.05
CA ARG A 117 1.35 -2.60 -1.78
C ARG A 117 2.10 -3.43 -2.82
N SER A 118 1.92 -4.75 -2.78
CA SER A 118 2.29 -5.60 -3.92
C SER A 118 1.42 -5.27 -5.14
N LEU A 119 2.02 -5.26 -6.33
CA LEU A 119 1.30 -5.04 -7.58
C LEU A 119 0.76 -6.35 -8.16
N ASP A 120 1.32 -7.50 -7.77
CA ASP A 120 0.91 -8.83 -8.22
C ASP A 120 -0.07 -9.52 -7.28
N GLU A 121 -0.18 -9.00 -6.05
CA GLU A 121 -1.07 -9.56 -5.03
C GLU A 121 -2.14 -8.53 -4.64
N PRO A 122 -3.37 -8.67 -5.14
CA PRO A 122 -4.46 -7.79 -4.75
C PRO A 122 -4.65 -7.76 -3.22
N PHE A 123 -4.75 -6.55 -2.65
CA PHE A 123 -5.01 -6.35 -1.22
C PHE A 123 -3.97 -6.95 -0.27
N THR A 124 -2.71 -7.07 -0.73
CA THR A 124 -1.58 -7.53 0.09
C THR A 124 -0.53 -6.43 0.23
N LEU A 125 -0.01 -6.27 1.45
CA LEU A 125 1.03 -5.31 1.80
C LEU A 125 2.22 -6.03 2.44
N TYR A 126 3.41 -5.54 2.14
CA TYR A 126 4.68 -5.96 2.75
C TYR A 126 5.32 -4.82 3.51
N GLY A 127 6.12 -5.14 4.50
CA GLY A 127 6.80 -4.15 5.34
C GLY A 127 7.73 -3.24 4.54
N LEU A 128 7.59 -1.91 4.76
CA LEU A 128 8.44 -0.87 4.20
C LEU A 128 9.13 -0.11 5.36
N LEU A 129 8.60 1.01 5.85
CA LEU A 129 9.11 1.67 7.06
C LEU A 129 8.95 0.77 8.31
N ALA A 130 7.90 -0.05 8.35
CA ALA A 130 7.77 -1.09 9.35
C ALA A 130 8.46 -2.39 8.88
N GLU A 131 9.17 -3.06 9.80
CA GLU A 131 9.71 -4.40 9.57
C GLU A 131 8.66 -5.47 9.79
N SER A 132 7.67 -5.21 10.65
CA SER A 132 6.60 -6.15 10.95
C SER A 132 5.28 -5.45 11.24
N VAL A 133 4.21 -6.22 11.06
CA VAL A 133 2.83 -5.88 11.38
C VAL A 133 2.21 -7.00 12.21
N GLU A 134 1.42 -6.62 13.21
CA GLU A 134 0.66 -7.54 14.05
C GLU A 134 -0.79 -7.05 14.16
N THR A 135 -1.76 -7.97 14.16
CA THR A 135 -3.19 -7.63 14.33
C THR A 135 -3.86 -8.61 15.27
N SER A 136 -4.91 -8.16 15.94
CA SER A 136 -5.83 -9.11 16.61
C SER A 136 -6.51 -10.03 15.58
N PRO A 137 -7.01 -11.20 16.01
CA PRO A 137 -7.81 -12.09 15.16
C PRO A 137 -9.02 -11.39 14.53
N ASP A 138 -9.66 -10.48 15.28
CA ASP A 138 -10.83 -9.70 14.83
C ASP A 138 -10.45 -8.40 14.11
N ARG A 139 -9.14 -8.09 14.04
CA ARG A 139 -8.60 -6.87 13.41
C ARG A 139 -9.17 -5.57 13.99
N ASP A 140 -9.44 -5.54 15.29
CA ASP A 140 -9.84 -4.34 16.04
C ASP A 140 -8.65 -3.46 16.43
N TRP A 141 -7.43 -3.98 16.28
CA TRP A 141 -6.19 -3.21 16.36
C TRP A 141 -5.14 -3.71 15.38
N VAL A 142 -4.18 -2.83 15.08
CA VAL A 142 -2.96 -3.13 14.33
C VAL A 142 -1.77 -2.49 15.01
N GLU A 143 -0.66 -3.21 15.09
CA GLU A 143 0.62 -2.72 15.59
C GLU A 143 1.69 -2.83 14.50
N PHE A 144 2.50 -1.81 14.38
CA PHE A 144 3.63 -1.76 13.47
C PHE A 144 4.91 -1.55 14.24
N THR A 145 5.95 -2.31 13.93
CA THR A 145 7.30 -2.11 14.46
C THR A 145 8.19 -1.51 13.39
N LEU A 146 8.71 -0.31 13.62
CA LEU A 146 9.56 0.41 12.68
C LEU A 146 10.92 -0.27 12.52
N ARG A 147 11.47 -0.22 11.30
CA ARG A 147 12.84 -0.64 11.04
C ARG A 147 13.83 0.29 11.76
N PRO A 148 14.86 -0.24 12.40
CA PRO A 148 15.88 0.59 13.08
C PRO A 148 16.71 1.40 12.10
N GLU A 149 16.81 0.98 10.83
CA GLU A 149 17.53 1.67 9.76
C GLU A 149 16.71 2.75 9.06
N ALA A 150 15.38 2.83 9.27
CA ALA A 150 14.52 3.81 8.60
C ALA A 150 14.98 5.26 8.87
N ARG A 151 15.20 6.02 7.79
CA ARG A 151 15.71 7.40 7.83
C ARG A 151 14.94 8.30 6.86
N PHE A 152 14.85 9.57 7.22
CA PHE A 152 14.51 10.61 6.26
C PHE A 152 15.71 10.97 5.38
N SER A 153 15.44 11.70 4.29
CA SER A 153 16.46 12.09 3.30
C SER A 153 17.57 13.01 3.84
N ASP A 154 17.36 13.61 4.99
CA ASP A 154 18.36 14.39 5.73
C ASP A 154 19.18 13.55 6.72
N GLY A 155 19.01 12.23 6.74
CA GLY A 155 19.69 11.28 7.60
C GLY A 155 19.08 11.11 9.00
N SER A 156 18.09 11.91 9.39
CA SER A 156 17.43 11.77 10.68
C SER A 156 16.57 10.49 10.73
N PRO A 157 16.46 9.81 11.90
CA PRO A 157 15.68 8.58 12.02
C PRO A 157 14.18 8.86 11.88
N VAL A 158 13.46 7.88 11.29
CA VAL A 158 11.99 7.84 11.37
C VAL A 158 11.60 7.28 12.74
N THR A 159 10.74 8.00 13.45
CA THR A 159 10.39 7.68 14.84
C THR A 159 8.90 7.38 14.99
N VAL A 160 8.52 6.74 16.12
CA VAL A 160 7.12 6.56 16.50
C VAL A 160 6.39 7.90 16.64
N ALA A 161 7.10 8.96 17.09
CA ALA A 161 6.53 10.29 17.19
C ALA A 161 6.15 10.88 15.81
N ASP A 162 6.96 10.60 14.76
CA ASP A 162 6.63 10.98 13.38
C ASP A 162 5.40 10.24 12.88
N VAL A 163 5.28 8.95 13.20
CA VAL A 163 4.11 8.13 12.84
C VAL A 163 2.84 8.69 13.48
N ILE A 164 2.84 8.85 14.82
CA ILE A 164 1.67 9.36 15.55
C ILE A 164 1.25 10.73 15.00
N TRP A 165 2.21 11.64 14.89
CA TRP A 165 1.97 12.98 14.37
C TRP A 165 1.40 12.97 12.93
N SER A 166 1.92 12.08 12.07
CA SER A 166 1.44 11.94 10.70
C SER A 166 -0.03 11.50 10.64
N PHE A 167 -0.39 10.50 11.44
CA PHE A 167 -1.77 10.02 11.50
C PHE A 167 -2.73 11.10 12.00
N GLU A 168 -2.38 11.79 13.08
CA GLU A 168 -3.17 12.88 13.68
C GLU A 168 -3.31 14.06 12.71
N THR A 169 -2.19 14.53 12.15
CA THR A 169 -2.17 15.68 11.24
C THR A 169 -2.96 15.40 9.96
N LEU A 170 -2.69 14.27 9.30
CA LEU A 170 -3.42 13.89 8.10
C LEU A 170 -4.90 13.65 8.38
N GLY A 171 -5.22 13.08 9.53
CA GLY A 171 -6.59 12.77 9.95
C GLY A 171 -7.42 13.98 10.39
N THR A 172 -6.80 15.12 10.71
CA THR A 172 -7.49 16.31 11.23
C THR A 172 -7.44 17.50 10.29
N ILE A 173 -6.25 17.86 9.80
CA ILE A 173 -6.02 19.04 8.95
C ILE A 173 -5.47 18.71 7.56
N GLY A 174 -5.21 17.43 7.28
CA GLY A 174 -4.79 16.96 5.96
C GLY A 174 -5.92 16.94 4.94
N HIS A 175 -5.61 16.42 3.74
CA HIS A 175 -6.62 16.29 2.68
C HIS A 175 -7.83 15.46 3.15
N PRO A 176 -9.09 15.85 2.84
CA PRO A 176 -10.31 15.16 3.30
C PRO A 176 -10.36 13.65 3.05
N ARG A 177 -9.61 13.12 2.08
CA ARG A 177 -9.48 11.68 1.82
C ARG A 177 -9.02 10.88 3.05
N TYR A 178 -8.37 11.52 4.01
CA TYR A 178 -7.85 10.88 5.20
C TYR A 178 -8.84 10.82 6.36
N LEU A 179 -9.87 11.67 6.36
CA LEU A 179 -10.87 11.79 7.44
C LEU A 179 -11.66 10.49 7.65
N GLY A 180 -12.07 9.84 6.55
CA GLY A 180 -12.88 8.61 6.62
C GLY A 180 -12.19 7.46 7.36
N PHE A 181 -10.88 7.33 7.21
CA PHE A 181 -10.08 6.38 7.98
C PHE A 181 -9.92 6.86 9.43
N TRP A 182 -9.51 8.12 9.63
CA TRP A 182 -9.22 8.65 10.96
C TRP A 182 -10.44 8.60 11.90
N SER A 183 -11.64 8.83 11.39
CA SER A 183 -12.88 8.71 12.17
C SER A 183 -13.13 7.29 12.71
N ARG A 184 -12.45 6.27 12.19
CA ARG A 184 -12.53 4.88 12.64
C ARG A 184 -11.41 4.48 13.60
N VAL A 185 -10.46 5.38 13.87
CA VAL A 185 -9.39 5.18 14.85
C VAL A 185 -9.89 5.63 16.23
N ALA A 186 -9.91 4.70 17.18
CA ALA A 186 -10.25 4.99 18.57
C ALA A 186 -9.05 5.56 19.32
N SER A 187 -7.84 5.03 19.04
CA SER A 187 -6.59 5.51 19.65
C SER A 187 -5.39 5.14 18.80
N ILE A 188 -4.32 5.92 18.92
CA ILE A 188 -2.98 5.60 18.45
C ILE A 188 -2.00 5.82 19.60
N ALA A 189 -1.14 4.85 19.88
CA ALA A 189 -0.23 4.91 21.01
C ALA A 189 1.10 4.20 20.72
N GLN A 190 2.16 4.71 21.30
CA GLN A 190 3.44 4.02 21.37
C GLN A 190 3.33 2.82 22.32
N THR A 191 3.78 1.65 21.90
CA THR A 191 3.77 0.40 22.68
C THR A 191 5.17 -0.13 22.98
N GLY A 192 6.17 0.37 22.25
CA GLY A 192 7.59 0.06 22.44
C GLY A 192 8.46 1.16 21.84
N ASP A 193 9.78 1.02 21.92
CA ASP A 193 10.72 2.03 21.42
C ASP A 193 10.53 2.32 19.92
N ARG A 194 10.12 1.29 19.17
CA ARG A 194 9.89 1.35 17.72
C ARG A 194 8.48 0.88 17.32
N SER A 195 7.60 0.60 18.28
CA SER A 195 6.27 0.04 18.02
C SER A 195 5.17 1.05 18.28
N VAL A 196 4.19 1.07 17.39
CA VAL A 196 2.99 1.91 17.45
C VAL A 196 1.75 1.07 17.17
N ARG A 197 0.76 1.20 18.04
CA ARG A 197 -0.53 0.49 17.91
C ARG A 197 -1.67 1.47 17.62
N LEU A 198 -2.48 1.13 16.64
CA LEU A 198 -3.77 1.75 16.37
C LEU A 198 -4.87 0.81 16.83
N THR A 199 -5.83 1.33 17.60
CA THR A 199 -7.06 0.61 17.96
C THR A 199 -8.22 1.25 17.20
N PHE A 200 -9.11 0.42 16.66
CA PHE A 200 -10.24 0.86 15.87
C PHE A 200 -11.54 0.85 16.68
N ASN A 201 -12.48 1.73 16.33
CA ASN A 201 -13.81 1.78 16.95
C ASN A 201 -14.86 0.94 16.20
N VAL A 202 -14.45 0.24 15.15
CA VAL A 202 -15.28 -0.63 14.32
C VAL A 202 -14.43 -1.82 13.82
N ALA A 203 -15.03 -3.00 13.76
CA ALA A 203 -14.40 -4.16 13.15
C ALA A 203 -14.49 -4.07 11.62
N ASP A 204 -13.36 -3.87 10.96
CA ASP A 204 -13.26 -3.77 9.50
C ASP A 204 -11.86 -4.26 9.08
N ARG A 205 -11.84 -5.31 8.26
CA ARG A 205 -10.59 -5.94 7.79
C ARG A 205 -9.68 -5.01 7.00
N GLU A 206 -10.24 -3.99 6.35
CA GLU A 206 -9.50 -3.06 5.52
C GLU A 206 -8.67 -2.07 6.34
N LEU A 207 -9.08 -1.77 7.59
CA LEU A 207 -8.47 -0.71 8.38
C LEU A 207 -6.98 -0.93 8.66
N ALA A 208 -6.56 -2.17 8.92
CA ALA A 208 -5.15 -2.50 9.12
C ALA A 208 -4.31 -2.22 7.86
N LEU A 209 -4.85 -2.53 6.67
CA LEU A 209 -4.19 -2.23 5.40
C LEU A 209 -4.15 -0.73 5.12
N LEU A 210 -5.26 -0.04 5.36
CA LEU A 210 -5.34 1.42 5.19
C LEU A 210 -4.38 2.15 6.14
N ALA A 211 -4.20 1.65 7.36
CA ALA A 211 -3.19 2.14 8.29
C ALA A 211 -1.78 1.94 7.70
N GLY A 212 -1.46 0.74 7.22
CA GLY A 212 -0.17 0.41 6.62
C GLY A 212 0.21 1.31 5.44
N LEU A 213 -0.78 1.82 4.69
CA LEU A 213 -0.58 2.67 3.51
C LEU A 213 -0.60 4.19 3.82
N ARG A 214 -0.66 4.57 5.10
CA ARG A 214 -0.62 5.99 5.48
C ARG A 214 0.79 6.55 5.31
N PRO A 215 0.99 7.67 4.56
CA PRO A 215 2.29 8.29 4.43
C PRO A 215 2.78 8.80 5.77
N ILE A 216 4.08 8.62 6.02
CA ILE A 216 4.75 9.08 7.23
C ILE A 216 5.58 10.32 6.89
N LEU A 217 5.34 11.38 7.64
CA LEU A 217 5.91 12.70 7.46
C LEU A 217 6.90 13.00 8.60
N LYS A 218 7.91 13.80 8.33
CA LYS A 218 8.87 14.25 9.34
C LYS A 218 8.26 15.35 10.20
N LYS A 219 7.83 15.01 11.42
CA LYS A 219 7.22 15.96 12.38
C LYS A 219 8.02 17.25 12.54
N ALA A 220 9.34 17.13 12.78
CA ALA A 220 10.20 18.27 13.06
C ALA A 220 10.29 19.30 11.92
N GLN A 221 9.99 18.91 10.68
CA GLN A 221 9.97 19.86 9.56
C GLN A 221 8.82 20.85 9.66
N TRP A 222 7.75 20.46 10.35
CA TRP A 222 6.50 21.22 10.41
C TRP A 222 6.36 22.05 11.70
N ASP A 223 7.40 22.06 12.54
CA ASP A 223 7.41 22.90 13.74
C ASP A 223 7.43 24.38 13.34
N GLY A 224 6.37 25.09 13.71
CA GLY A 224 6.16 26.49 13.35
C GLY A 224 5.68 26.75 11.91
N VAL A 225 5.39 25.72 11.14
CA VAL A 225 4.86 25.79 9.77
C VAL A 225 3.38 25.41 9.77
N ASP A 226 2.54 26.21 9.11
CA ASP A 226 1.15 25.82 8.88
C ASP A 226 1.07 24.74 7.80
N PHE A 227 0.97 23.49 8.23
CA PHE A 227 0.92 22.32 7.35
C PHE A 227 -0.16 22.43 6.28
N ALA A 228 -1.36 22.88 6.65
CA ALA A 228 -2.52 22.93 5.75
C ALA A 228 -2.42 24.08 4.72
N GLN A 229 -1.52 25.03 4.91
CA GLN A 229 -1.30 26.16 4.02
C GLN A 229 -0.02 26.08 3.19
N SER A 230 0.88 25.11 3.49
CA SER A 230 2.15 24.94 2.79
C SER A 230 1.92 24.56 1.32
N THR A 231 2.62 25.22 0.41
CA THR A 231 2.52 24.96 -1.03
C THR A 231 3.92 24.79 -1.65
N LEU A 232 4.47 25.82 -2.30
CA LEU A 232 5.82 25.81 -2.90
C LEU A 232 6.90 26.28 -1.92
N ASP A 233 6.50 26.85 -0.81
CA ASP A 233 7.36 27.42 0.24
C ASP A 233 8.06 26.35 1.10
N VAL A 234 7.58 25.12 1.06
CA VAL A 234 8.16 23.99 1.79
C VAL A 234 8.42 22.81 0.86
N VAL A 235 9.69 22.47 0.67
CA VAL A 235 10.08 21.21 -0.01
C VAL A 235 10.03 20.09 1.03
N PRO A 236 9.19 19.04 0.84
CA PRO A 236 9.05 17.98 1.83
C PRO A 236 10.35 17.18 2.03
N ILE A 237 10.78 17.02 3.27
CA ILE A 237 11.80 16.05 3.68
C ILE A 237 11.10 14.72 3.89
N THR A 238 11.46 13.71 3.11
CA THR A 238 10.78 12.42 3.09
C THR A 238 11.74 11.28 3.31
N SER A 239 11.24 10.08 3.59
CA SER A 239 12.03 8.87 3.68
C SER A 239 12.21 8.17 2.33
N ALA A 240 11.61 8.69 1.26
CA ALA A 240 11.51 8.06 -0.04
C ALA A 240 12.83 8.01 -0.82
N PRO A 241 12.94 7.11 -1.82
CA PRO A 241 14.15 6.95 -2.63
C PRO A 241 14.47 8.14 -3.53
N TYR A 242 13.52 9.03 -3.77
CA TYR A 242 13.70 10.27 -4.53
C TYR A 242 13.43 11.49 -3.68
N VAL A 243 14.20 12.55 -3.94
CA VAL A 243 14.02 13.87 -3.34
C VAL A 243 13.74 14.89 -4.43
N ILE A 244 12.93 15.91 -4.13
CA ILE A 244 12.72 17.03 -5.03
C ILE A 244 14.03 17.81 -5.11
N ASP A 245 14.59 17.93 -6.32
CA ASP A 245 15.89 18.55 -6.59
C ASP A 245 15.73 19.95 -7.15
N ASP A 246 14.82 20.11 -8.12
CA ASP A 246 14.52 21.38 -8.77
C ASP A 246 13.08 21.43 -9.24
N PHE A 247 12.50 22.61 -9.34
CA PHE A 247 11.16 22.80 -9.89
C PHE A 247 10.93 24.23 -10.39
N GLU A 248 10.06 24.35 -11.38
CA GLU A 248 9.49 25.61 -11.84
C GLU A 248 7.97 25.47 -11.89
N ALA A 249 7.27 26.29 -11.11
CA ALA A 249 5.81 26.19 -10.96
C ALA A 249 5.09 26.20 -12.32
N GLY A 250 4.22 25.22 -12.52
CA GLY A 250 3.47 25.03 -13.76
C GLY A 250 4.29 24.52 -14.96
N ARG A 251 5.59 24.26 -14.80
CA ARG A 251 6.46 23.84 -15.90
C ARG A 251 7.08 22.48 -15.70
N PHE A 252 7.83 22.28 -14.61
CA PHE A 252 8.44 20.99 -14.31
C PHE A 252 8.71 20.77 -12.84
N ILE A 253 8.85 19.48 -12.46
CA ILE A 253 9.43 19.02 -11.22
C ILE A 253 10.51 17.99 -11.55
N SER A 254 11.72 18.19 -11.04
CA SER A 254 12.83 17.24 -11.13
C SER A 254 13.08 16.59 -9.79
N LEU A 255 13.14 15.26 -9.79
CA LEU A 255 13.39 14.42 -8.65
C LEU A 255 14.74 13.72 -8.85
N ARG A 256 15.63 13.81 -7.88
CA ARG A 256 16.92 13.14 -7.88
C ARG A 256 16.87 11.92 -6.97
N ARG A 257 17.42 10.80 -7.44
CA ARG A 257 17.58 9.61 -6.58
C ARG A 257 18.50 9.94 -5.41
N ASN A 258 18.05 9.60 -4.19
CA ASN A 258 18.86 9.72 -2.99
C ASN A 258 19.92 8.60 -2.97
N PRO A 259 21.22 8.90 -3.08
CA PRO A 259 22.26 7.88 -3.05
C PRO A 259 22.36 7.19 -1.68
N ASP A 260 21.94 7.87 -0.61
CA ASP A 260 22.00 7.40 0.77
C ASP A 260 20.62 6.86 1.23
N TYR A 261 19.77 6.45 0.27
CA TYR A 261 18.45 5.92 0.60
C TYR A 261 18.54 4.71 1.52
N TRP A 262 17.96 4.83 2.69
CA TRP A 262 17.99 3.83 3.76
C TRP A 262 17.44 2.47 3.34
N GLY A 263 16.40 2.49 2.49
CA GLY A 263 15.64 1.30 2.09
C GLY A 263 16.19 0.55 0.89
N ALA A 264 17.37 0.91 0.36
CA ALA A 264 17.92 0.31 -0.86
C ALA A 264 18.04 -1.22 -0.81
N ASN A 265 18.26 -1.80 0.38
CA ASN A 265 18.39 -3.23 0.62
C ASN A 265 17.12 -3.89 1.20
N VAL A 266 16.05 -3.12 1.45
CA VAL A 266 14.76 -3.68 1.86
C VAL A 266 14.23 -4.55 0.72
N PRO A 267 13.83 -5.80 0.95
CA PRO A 267 13.39 -6.73 -0.10
C PRO A 267 12.32 -6.15 -1.03
N PHE A 268 11.38 -5.37 -0.48
CA PHE A 268 10.36 -4.69 -1.27
C PHE A 268 10.92 -3.65 -2.24
N GLN A 269 12.06 -3.03 -1.93
CA GLN A 269 12.65 -1.94 -2.71
C GLN A 269 13.78 -2.38 -3.65
N ARG A 270 14.32 -3.60 -3.46
CA ARG A 270 15.44 -4.10 -4.29
C ARG A 270 15.02 -4.22 -5.74
N GLY A 271 15.85 -3.66 -6.64
CA GLY A 271 15.62 -3.67 -8.08
C GLY A 271 14.67 -2.57 -8.58
N LEU A 272 14.12 -1.75 -7.68
CA LEU A 272 13.32 -0.56 -8.01
C LEU A 272 14.18 0.71 -8.01
N HIS A 273 13.59 1.85 -8.43
CA HIS A 273 14.21 3.19 -8.37
C HIS A 273 15.55 3.26 -9.11
N ASN A 274 15.54 2.84 -10.39
CA ASN A 274 16.76 2.63 -11.16
C ASN A 274 17.29 3.91 -11.81
N PHE A 275 16.43 4.91 -12.07
CA PHE A 275 16.85 6.17 -12.69
C PHE A 275 17.49 7.10 -11.67
N ASP A 276 18.52 7.87 -12.10
CA ASP A 276 19.13 8.92 -11.29
C ASP A 276 18.22 10.13 -11.17
N GLU A 277 17.47 10.42 -12.25
CA GLU A 277 16.53 11.53 -12.32
C GLU A 277 15.15 11.06 -12.83
N VAL A 278 14.11 11.52 -12.16
CA VAL A 278 12.73 11.45 -12.64
C VAL A 278 12.25 12.87 -12.85
N ARG A 279 11.92 13.21 -14.08
CA ARG A 279 11.45 14.54 -14.43
C ARG A 279 10.00 14.51 -14.88
N ILE A 280 9.19 15.40 -14.35
CA ILE A 280 7.78 15.58 -14.68
C ILE A 280 7.65 16.92 -15.40
N GLU A 281 7.34 16.89 -16.70
CA GLU A 281 7.09 18.07 -17.52
C GLU A 281 5.59 18.34 -17.63
N PHE A 282 5.21 19.60 -17.53
CA PHE A 282 3.81 20.02 -17.61
C PHE A 282 3.50 20.65 -18.97
N PHE A 283 2.38 20.24 -19.57
CA PHE A 283 1.91 20.71 -20.87
C PHE A 283 0.50 21.28 -20.75
N GLY A 284 0.17 22.22 -21.65
CA GLY A 284 -1.15 22.85 -21.67
C GLY A 284 -2.28 21.87 -22.02
N ASP A 285 -1.98 20.85 -22.85
CA ASP A 285 -2.94 19.82 -23.27
C ASP A 285 -2.23 18.51 -23.65
N GLU A 286 -3.02 17.45 -23.85
CA GLU A 286 -2.52 16.11 -24.24
C GLU A 286 -1.85 16.09 -25.62
N THR A 287 -2.22 16.98 -26.53
CA THR A 287 -1.63 17.03 -27.87
C THR A 287 -0.20 17.52 -27.79
N ALA A 288 0.04 18.61 -27.05
CA ALA A 288 1.39 19.12 -26.81
C ALA A 288 2.27 18.08 -26.10
N ALA A 289 1.75 17.38 -25.09
CA ALA A 289 2.46 16.31 -24.39
C ALA A 289 2.81 15.14 -25.34
N PHE A 290 1.90 14.78 -26.24
CA PHE A 290 2.13 13.71 -27.22
C PHE A 290 3.15 14.12 -28.29
N GLU A 291 3.13 15.38 -28.75
CA GLU A 291 4.17 15.88 -29.69
C GLU A 291 5.56 15.89 -29.02
N ALA A 292 5.67 16.26 -27.75
CA ALA A 292 6.91 16.18 -26.99
C ALA A 292 7.40 14.72 -26.81
N PHE A 293 6.47 13.77 -26.69
CA PHE A 293 6.82 12.35 -26.67
C PHE A 293 7.34 11.87 -28.04
N LYS A 294 6.75 12.32 -29.15
CA LYS A 294 7.20 11.96 -30.50
C LYS A 294 8.62 12.48 -30.81
N THR A 295 9.02 13.59 -30.19
CA THR A 295 10.36 14.19 -30.32
C THR A 295 11.35 13.70 -29.24
N LEU A 296 10.94 12.77 -28.36
CA LEU A 296 11.73 12.20 -27.26
C LEU A 296 12.11 13.22 -26.15
N GLU A 297 11.45 14.38 -26.11
CA GLU A 297 11.52 15.29 -24.95
C GLU A 297 10.88 14.63 -23.72
N VAL A 298 9.79 13.89 -23.92
CA VAL A 298 9.18 12.99 -22.96
C VAL A 298 9.58 11.55 -23.33
N THR A 299 10.14 10.81 -22.39
CA THR A 299 10.74 9.50 -22.66
C THR A 299 9.80 8.32 -22.36
N THR A 300 8.65 8.57 -21.77
CA THR A 300 7.64 7.56 -21.52
C THR A 300 6.24 8.14 -21.56
N ASN A 301 5.31 7.43 -22.19
CA ASN A 301 3.92 7.82 -22.27
C ASN A 301 3.01 6.65 -21.91
N ARG A 302 1.97 6.92 -21.11
CA ARG A 302 0.90 5.96 -20.81
C ARG A 302 -0.32 6.37 -21.65
N GLU A 303 -0.61 5.61 -22.69
CA GLU A 303 -1.72 5.91 -23.57
C GLU A 303 -3.04 5.33 -23.06
N PHE A 304 -4.05 6.18 -22.94
CA PHE A 304 -5.41 5.82 -22.54
C PHE A 304 -6.42 6.05 -23.68
N ASN A 305 -5.99 6.72 -24.75
CA ASN A 305 -6.84 6.99 -25.91
C ASN A 305 -6.64 5.89 -26.95
N VAL A 306 -7.64 5.01 -27.09
CA VAL A 306 -7.59 3.87 -28.02
C VAL A 306 -7.40 4.34 -29.46
N ALA A 307 -8.07 5.41 -29.90
CA ALA A 307 -7.94 5.90 -31.28
C ALA A 307 -6.52 6.44 -31.56
N ARG A 308 -5.89 7.05 -30.56
CA ARG A 308 -4.48 7.49 -30.68
C ARG A 308 -3.54 6.28 -30.72
N TRP A 309 -3.76 5.29 -29.84
CA TRP A 309 -2.99 4.05 -29.82
C TRP A 309 -3.03 3.31 -31.16
N GLU A 310 -4.20 3.20 -31.77
CA GLU A 310 -4.39 2.48 -33.04
C GLU A 310 -3.92 3.26 -34.28
N GLY A 311 -3.94 4.60 -34.24
CA GLY A 311 -3.78 5.40 -35.45
C GLY A 311 -2.63 6.41 -35.47
N GLN A 312 -1.92 6.63 -34.36
CA GLN A 312 -0.92 7.71 -34.30
C GLN A 312 0.47 7.28 -33.81
N TYR A 313 0.69 6.00 -33.55
CA TYR A 313 1.98 5.46 -33.10
C TYR A 313 2.82 4.88 -34.26
N ASP A 314 2.82 5.57 -35.41
CA ASP A 314 3.60 5.24 -36.61
C ASP A 314 4.70 6.27 -36.92
N PHE A 315 5.02 7.17 -36.00
CA PHE A 315 6.03 8.22 -36.14
C PHE A 315 7.48 7.68 -36.18
N PRO A 316 8.46 8.46 -36.64
CA PRO A 316 9.82 7.99 -36.91
C PRO A 316 10.50 7.27 -35.76
N ALA A 317 10.36 7.76 -34.53
CA ALA A 317 11.01 7.11 -33.38
C ALA A 317 10.48 5.68 -33.12
N VAL A 318 9.21 5.41 -33.41
CA VAL A 318 8.64 4.04 -33.35
C VAL A 318 9.18 3.20 -34.51
N GLN A 319 9.21 3.75 -35.72
CA GLN A 319 9.69 3.05 -36.91
C GLN A 319 11.17 2.70 -36.82
N ASN A 320 11.97 3.56 -36.20
CA ASN A 320 13.40 3.36 -35.98
C ASN A 320 13.72 2.44 -34.80
N GLY A 321 12.73 2.11 -33.95
CA GLY A 321 12.91 1.33 -32.74
C GLY A 321 13.42 2.11 -31.52
N ASP A 322 13.45 3.44 -31.59
CA ASP A 322 13.80 4.31 -30.46
C ASP A 322 12.67 4.31 -29.40
N VAL A 323 11.43 4.06 -29.84
CA VAL A 323 10.24 3.89 -28.98
C VAL A 323 9.68 2.49 -29.14
N THR A 324 9.53 1.80 -28.01
CA THR A 324 8.90 0.48 -27.94
C THR A 324 7.48 0.58 -27.42
N LEU A 325 6.53 -0.05 -28.12
CA LEU A 325 5.14 -0.12 -27.71
C LEU A 325 4.88 -1.43 -26.96
N SER A 326 4.23 -1.33 -25.80
CA SER A 326 3.93 -2.49 -24.98
C SER A 326 2.54 -2.42 -24.36
N VAL A 327 1.83 -3.54 -24.38
CA VAL A 327 0.58 -3.72 -23.60
C VAL A 327 0.93 -4.52 -22.36
N LEU A 328 0.84 -3.87 -21.20
CA LEU A 328 1.19 -4.45 -19.91
C LEU A 328 -0.07 -4.95 -19.21
N GLY A 329 -0.33 -6.27 -19.29
CA GLY A 329 -1.39 -6.91 -18.55
C GLY A 329 -1.12 -6.88 -17.03
N HIS A 330 -2.18 -6.81 -16.24
CA HIS A 330 -2.08 -6.92 -14.78
C HIS A 330 -3.39 -7.46 -14.17
N GLU A 331 -3.27 -8.10 -13.02
CA GLU A 331 -4.38 -8.69 -12.26
C GLU A 331 -4.93 -7.74 -11.16
N ARG A 332 -4.51 -6.48 -11.16
CA ARG A 332 -4.96 -5.49 -10.17
C ARG A 332 -6.43 -5.14 -10.37
N PRO A 333 -7.18 -4.88 -9.29
CA PRO A 333 -8.53 -4.34 -9.41
C PRO A 333 -8.55 -3.08 -10.28
N SER A 334 -9.40 -3.08 -11.29
CA SER A 334 -9.59 -1.94 -12.18
C SER A 334 -10.66 -1.01 -11.62
N GLY A 335 -10.41 0.29 -11.71
CA GLY A 335 -11.43 1.30 -11.47
C GLY A 335 -12.46 1.31 -12.61
N MET A 336 -13.54 2.03 -12.39
CA MET A 336 -14.53 2.31 -13.44
C MET A 336 -14.75 3.82 -13.56
N THR A 337 -15.04 4.27 -14.77
CA THR A 337 -15.55 5.63 -15.00
C THR A 337 -17.04 5.53 -15.29
N GLY A 338 -17.83 6.33 -14.59
CA GLY A 338 -19.28 6.30 -14.74
C GLY A 338 -19.96 7.51 -14.12
N PHE A 339 -21.28 7.60 -14.30
CA PHE A 339 -22.08 8.63 -13.67
C PHE A 339 -22.55 8.15 -12.30
N VAL A 340 -22.34 9.00 -11.27
CA VAL A 340 -22.88 8.78 -9.93
C VAL A 340 -24.11 9.67 -9.77
N MET A 341 -25.27 9.04 -9.62
CA MET A 341 -26.53 9.73 -9.42
C MET A 341 -26.68 10.15 -7.95
N ASN A 342 -27.08 11.40 -7.72
CA ASN A 342 -27.39 11.87 -6.38
C ASN A 342 -28.79 11.39 -5.96
N THR A 343 -28.85 10.19 -5.36
CA THR A 343 -30.10 9.56 -4.91
C THR A 343 -30.86 10.33 -3.80
N ARG A 344 -30.25 11.36 -3.23
CA ARG A 344 -30.96 12.29 -2.32
C ARG A 344 -31.90 13.25 -3.04
N ARG A 345 -31.79 13.36 -4.37
CA ARG A 345 -32.72 14.12 -5.20
C ARG A 345 -33.87 13.21 -5.65
N ALA A 346 -35.10 13.70 -5.54
CA ALA A 346 -36.31 12.92 -5.83
C ALA A 346 -36.31 12.27 -7.21
N GLN A 347 -35.75 12.93 -8.24
CA GLN A 347 -35.63 12.40 -9.60
C GLN A 347 -34.72 11.18 -9.76
N PHE A 348 -33.89 10.87 -8.74
CA PHE A 348 -32.96 9.74 -8.72
C PHE A 348 -33.15 8.85 -7.49
N ALA A 349 -34.23 9.05 -6.73
CA ALA A 349 -34.47 8.30 -5.50
C ALA A 349 -35.00 6.90 -5.76
N ASP A 350 -35.76 6.72 -6.86
CA ASP A 350 -36.38 5.46 -7.26
C ASP A 350 -35.66 4.92 -8.49
N TRP A 351 -35.09 3.69 -8.35
CA TRP A 351 -34.51 2.92 -9.46
C TRP A 351 -34.48 1.42 -9.18
#